data_e2971e03f11caf42180faca882aa61fd
#
_entry.id   e2971e03f11caf42180faca882aa61fd
#
_cell.length_a   1.000
_cell.length_b   1.000
_cell.length_c   1.000
_cell.angle_alpha   90.00
_cell.angle_beta   90.00
_cell.angle_gamma   90.00
#
_symmetry.space_group_name_H-M   'P 1'
#
loop_
_entity.id
_entity.type
_entity.pdbx_description
1 polymer ?
#
loop_
_entity_poly.entity_id
_entity_poly.type
_entity_poly.pdbx_seq_one_letter_code
_entity_poly.pdbx_strand_id
1 'polypeptide(L)'
;LVESAGRAFPVRIEHAKRDVTEPRDLPEAMARAIREVMAREPGDVLAFLPGWGEIRRTMERLGGLDAEVLPLHGELPPAEQDRALSPIPGRRKVVLATSIAETSLTVPGVRIVVDGGFRRTPRLDGVTGLSRLVTARISRAAAEQRAGRAGRTEPGVAIRLWSEATGRGMALQDRPEVLESELS
;
A
#
# COMPACT_ATOMS: atom_id res chain seq x y z
N LEU A 1 -15.35 -12.39 12.83
CA LEU A 1 -15.46 -12.48 12.48
C LEU A 1 -15.66 -12.27 11.30
N VAL A 2 -15.85 -11.88 10.95
CA VAL A 2 -16.13 -11.60 9.93
C VAL A 2 -15.65 -12.28 8.92
N GLU A 3 -14.91 -12.65 9.06
CA GLU A 3 -14.42 -13.29 8.30
C GLU A 3 -15.05 -14.25 7.80
N SER A 4 -15.70 -14.51 8.32
CA SER A 4 -16.41 -15.53 7.94
C SER A 4 -16.69 -15.50 6.55
N ALA A 5 -17.35 -14.57 6.21
CA ALA A 5 -17.79 -14.48 4.92
C ALA A 5 -16.65 -14.44 4.02
N GLY A 6 -15.65 -13.80 4.43
CA GLY A 6 -14.56 -13.59 3.55
C GLY A 6 -13.68 -14.77 3.38
N ARG A 7 -13.89 -15.79 4.14
CA ARG A 7 -12.97 -16.84 4.07
C ARG A 7 -11.58 -16.37 4.13
N ALA A 8 -11.33 -15.35 4.96
CA ALA A 8 -10.02 -14.77 5.09
C ALA A 8 -9.07 -15.77 5.73
N PHE A 9 -7.86 -15.79 5.23
CA PHE A 9 -6.81 -16.62 5.79
C PHE A 9 -5.93 -15.77 6.69
N PRO A 10 -5.18 -16.38 7.61
CA PRO A 10 -4.33 -15.60 8.51
C PRO A 10 -3.25 -14.86 7.74
N VAL A 11 -2.96 -13.66 8.21
CA VAL A 11 -1.90 -12.82 7.65
C VAL A 11 -0.90 -12.54 8.76
N ARG A 12 0.36 -12.90 8.53
CA ARG A 12 1.42 -12.62 9.47
C ARG A 12 1.84 -11.17 9.30
N ILE A 13 1.84 -10.40 10.38
CA ILE A 13 2.21 -8.99 10.33
C ILE A 13 3.64 -8.85 10.82
N GLU A 14 4.48 -8.18 10.01
CA GLU A 14 5.84 -7.86 10.37
C GLU A 14 6.03 -6.35 10.31
N HIS A 15 6.75 -5.81 11.27
CA HIS A 15 7.01 -4.38 11.32
C HIS A 15 8.48 -4.10 11.05
N ALA A 16 8.75 -2.96 10.42
CA ALA A 16 10.12 -2.50 10.25
C ALA A 16 10.72 -2.14 11.59
N LYS A 17 12.01 -2.32 11.70
CA LYS A 17 12.73 -1.91 12.90
C LYS A 17 12.81 -0.40 13.00
N ARG A 18 12.90 0.27 11.87
CA ARG A 18 12.96 1.73 11.81
C ARG A 18 11.79 2.25 11.03
N ASP A 19 11.32 3.43 11.41
CA ASP A 19 10.28 4.08 10.67
C ASP A 19 10.81 4.74 9.42
N VAL A 20 9.99 4.74 8.37
CA VAL A 20 10.17 5.68 7.29
C VAL A 20 9.38 6.91 7.69
N THR A 21 10.07 7.97 8.11
CA THR A 21 9.40 9.16 8.62
C THR A 21 9.12 10.18 7.52
N GLU A 22 9.93 10.15 6.45
CA GLU A 22 9.76 11.09 5.35
C GLU A 22 9.29 10.34 4.12
N PRO A 23 8.20 10.78 3.50
CA PRO A 23 7.72 10.08 2.29
C PRO A 23 8.76 10.00 1.19
N ARG A 24 9.71 10.94 1.12
CA ARG A 24 10.74 10.90 0.08
C ARG A 24 11.69 9.71 0.23
N ASP A 25 11.79 9.16 1.44
CA ASP A 25 12.65 8.00 1.67
C ASP A 25 11.93 6.69 1.41
N LEU A 26 10.64 6.76 1.12
CA LEU A 26 9.82 5.57 0.96
C LEU A 26 10.22 4.71 -0.23
N PRO A 27 10.52 5.29 -1.41
CA PRO A 27 10.85 4.42 -2.56
C PRO A 27 12.04 3.50 -2.29
N GLU A 28 13.08 4.00 -1.64
CA GLU A 28 14.23 3.16 -1.36
C GLU A 28 13.88 2.08 -0.34
N ALA A 29 13.18 2.46 0.74
CA ALA A 29 12.79 1.51 1.76
C ALA A 29 11.85 0.45 1.19
N MET A 30 10.92 0.88 0.34
CA MET A 30 9.97 -0.03 -0.27
C MET A 30 10.68 -1.03 -1.18
N ALA A 31 11.58 -0.55 -2.03
CA ALA A 31 12.29 -1.45 -2.93
C ALA A 31 13.11 -2.47 -2.15
N ARG A 32 13.76 -2.03 -1.08
CA ARG A 32 14.53 -2.96 -0.24
C ARG A 32 13.63 -4.01 0.39
N ALA A 33 12.48 -3.58 0.93
CA ALA A 33 11.57 -4.50 1.57
C ALA A 33 11.00 -5.52 0.58
N ILE A 34 10.68 -5.06 -0.63
CA ILE A 34 10.17 -5.96 -1.66
C ILE A 34 11.21 -7.01 -2.02
N ARG A 35 12.46 -6.59 -2.22
CA ARG A 35 13.51 -7.55 -2.55
C ARG A 35 13.71 -8.57 -1.44
N GLU A 36 13.69 -8.11 -0.20
CA GLU A 36 13.90 -9.01 0.93
C GLU A 36 12.77 -10.02 1.08
N VAL A 37 11.53 -9.55 0.99
CA VAL A 37 10.41 -10.46 1.19
C VAL A 37 10.28 -11.43 0.04
N MET A 38 10.58 -11.00 -1.19
CA MET A 38 10.50 -11.91 -2.33
C MET A 38 11.58 -12.97 -2.29
N ALA A 39 12.70 -12.70 -1.61
CA ALA A 39 13.76 -13.71 -1.48
C ALA A 39 13.38 -14.82 -0.52
N ARG A 40 12.42 -14.59 0.38
CA ARG A 40 12.08 -15.58 1.38
C ARG A 40 10.63 -16.07 1.33
N GLU A 41 9.75 -15.40 0.60
CA GLU A 41 8.34 -15.78 0.52
C GLU A 41 7.93 -15.93 -0.92
N PRO A 42 7.13 -16.95 -1.23
CA PRO A 42 6.59 -17.07 -2.59
C PRO A 42 5.36 -16.19 -2.76
N GLY A 43 4.92 -16.06 -4.01
CA GLY A 43 3.67 -15.37 -4.29
C GLY A 43 3.88 -13.98 -4.86
N ASP A 44 2.75 -13.35 -5.20
CA ASP A 44 2.77 -12.01 -5.77
C ASP A 44 2.70 -10.96 -4.66
N VAL A 45 3.19 -9.77 -4.99
CA VAL A 45 3.33 -8.68 -4.03
C VAL A 45 2.41 -7.52 -4.42
N LEU A 46 1.73 -6.97 -3.42
CA LEU A 46 1.01 -5.71 -3.56
C LEU A 46 1.64 -4.72 -2.60
N ALA A 47 2.20 -3.64 -3.13
CA ALA A 47 2.88 -2.62 -2.34
C ALA A 47 2.10 -1.33 -2.39
N PHE A 48 1.89 -0.70 -1.23
CA PHE A 48 1.11 0.53 -1.14
C PHE A 48 2.02 1.73 -1.00
N LEU A 49 1.85 2.69 -1.92
CA LEU A 49 2.63 3.92 -1.99
C LEU A 49 1.67 5.11 -2.12
N PRO A 50 2.11 6.32 -1.72
CA PRO A 50 1.17 7.46 -1.68
C PRO A 50 0.71 7.94 -3.03
N GLY A 51 1.55 7.87 -4.06
CA GLY A 51 1.18 8.42 -5.35
C GLY A 51 2.10 7.99 -6.46
N TRP A 52 1.81 8.51 -7.65
CA TRP A 52 2.52 8.09 -8.87
C TRP A 52 4.02 8.38 -8.79
N GLY A 53 4.40 9.52 -8.20
CA GLY A 53 5.84 9.83 -8.11
C GLY A 53 6.61 8.79 -7.32
N GLU A 54 6.05 8.37 -6.20
CA GLU A 54 6.71 7.35 -5.38
C GLU A 54 6.68 5.99 -6.07
N ILE A 55 5.59 5.68 -6.76
CA ILE A 55 5.50 4.44 -7.53
C ILE A 55 6.60 4.41 -8.59
N ARG A 56 6.74 5.49 -9.35
CA ARG A 56 7.73 5.53 -10.41
C ARG A 56 9.14 5.38 -9.88
N ARG A 57 9.45 6.08 -8.80
CA ARG A 57 10.79 5.99 -8.22
C ARG A 57 11.08 4.60 -7.67
N THR A 58 10.05 3.96 -7.12
CA THR A 58 10.21 2.58 -6.63
C THR A 58 10.46 1.63 -7.80
N MET A 59 9.72 1.81 -8.90
CA MET A 59 9.93 0.97 -10.08
C MET A 59 11.36 1.06 -10.57
N GLU A 60 11.90 2.28 -10.59
CA GLU A 60 13.30 2.48 -11.01
C GLU A 60 14.26 1.71 -10.11
N ARG A 61 13.98 1.69 -8.82
CA ARG A 61 14.86 1.00 -7.87
C ARG A 61 14.70 -0.52 -7.89
N LEU A 62 13.66 -1.01 -8.54
CA LEU A 62 13.43 -2.44 -8.66
C LEU A 62 13.94 -3.00 -9.98
N GLY A 63 14.75 -2.24 -10.71
CA GLY A 63 15.36 -2.75 -11.94
C GLY A 63 16.15 -4.01 -11.64
N GLY A 64 16.05 -4.98 -12.52
CA GLY A 64 16.75 -6.25 -12.36
C GLY A 64 16.03 -7.27 -11.50
N LEU A 65 14.89 -6.92 -10.92
CA LEU A 65 14.12 -7.88 -10.14
C LEU A 65 13.50 -8.91 -11.08
N ASP A 66 13.56 -10.17 -10.67
CA ASP A 66 12.99 -11.25 -11.49
C ASP A 66 11.49 -11.34 -11.24
N ALA A 67 10.78 -10.35 -11.72
CA ALA A 67 9.33 -10.26 -11.56
C ALA A 67 8.81 -9.19 -12.49
N GLU A 68 7.51 -9.25 -12.77
CA GLU A 68 6.85 -8.20 -13.53
C GLU A 68 6.41 -7.12 -12.55
N VAL A 69 6.93 -5.90 -12.70
CA VAL A 69 6.62 -4.78 -11.80
C VAL A 69 5.67 -3.85 -12.52
N LEU A 70 4.48 -3.67 -11.96
CA LEU A 70 3.39 -2.94 -12.61
C LEU A 70 2.82 -1.88 -11.68
N PRO A 71 2.51 -0.68 -12.20
CA PRO A 71 1.86 0.36 -11.40
C PRO A 71 0.35 0.16 -11.38
N LEU A 72 -0.30 0.69 -10.33
CA LEU A 72 -1.75 0.69 -10.26
C LEU A 72 -2.21 1.93 -9.51
N HIS A 73 -2.78 2.90 -10.24
CA HIS A 73 -3.32 4.10 -9.64
C HIS A 73 -4.53 4.57 -10.46
N GLY A 74 -5.28 5.51 -9.89
CA GLY A 74 -6.58 5.86 -10.45
C GLY A 74 -6.56 6.53 -11.81
N GLU A 75 -5.43 7.12 -12.20
CA GLU A 75 -5.35 7.79 -13.48
C GLU A 75 -4.75 6.94 -14.59
N LEU A 76 -4.48 5.69 -14.29
CA LEU A 76 -3.94 4.78 -15.27
C LEU A 76 -4.98 4.45 -16.32
N PRO A 77 -4.61 4.37 -17.62
CA PRO A 77 -5.57 3.93 -18.63
C PRO A 77 -6.11 2.53 -18.33
N PRO A 78 -7.36 2.28 -18.73
CA PRO A 78 -7.98 0.97 -18.37
C PRO A 78 -7.18 -0.25 -18.81
N ALA A 79 -6.52 -0.20 -19.95
CA ALA A 79 -5.75 -1.35 -20.41
C ALA A 79 -4.59 -1.63 -19.48
N GLU A 80 -3.97 -0.58 -18.93
CA GLU A 80 -2.86 -0.77 -18.00
C GLU A 80 -3.35 -1.18 -16.62
N GLN A 81 -4.52 -0.70 -16.21
CA GLN A 81 -5.12 -1.21 -14.99
C GLN A 81 -5.40 -2.70 -15.12
N ASP A 82 -5.90 -3.12 -16.27
CA ASP A 82 -6.17 -4.54 -16.49
C ASP A 82 -4.90 -5.37 -16.40
N ARG A 83 -3.78 -4.86 -16.90
CA ARG A 83 -2.52 -5.58 -16.77
C ARG A 83 -2.17 -5.85 -15.31
N ALA A 84 -2.33 -4.84 -14.47
CA ALA A 84 -2.00 -4.99 -13.05
C ALA A 84 -2.96 -5.94 -12.35
N LEU A 85 -4.20 -6.03 -12.83
CA LEU A 85 -5.22 -6.84 -12.19
C LEU A 85 -5.28 -8.27 -12.73
N SER A 86 -4.52 -8.57 -13.78
CA SER A 86 -4.59 -9.89 -14.41
C SER A 86 -3.40 -10.75 -13.98
N PRO A 87 -3.62 -12.06 -13.84
CA PRO A 87 -2.49 -12.94 -13.52
C PRO A 87 -1.48 -12.97 -14.67
N ILE A 88 -0.23 -13.19 -14.33
CA ILE A 88 0.84 -13.34 -15.32
C ILE A 88 1.42 -14.74 -15.16
N PRO A 89 1.04 -15.66 -16.05
CA PRO A 89 1.50 -17.04 -15.91
C PRO A 89 3.01 -17.13 -15.99
N GLY A 90 3.58 -17.93 -15.10
CA GLY A 90 5.00 -18.22 -15.13
C GLY A 90 5.90 -17.13 -14.58
N ARG A 91 5.34 -16.01 -14.11
CA ARG A 91 6.16 -14.95 -13.52
C ARG A 91 5.50 -14.44 -12.25
N ARG A 92 6.33 -14.06 -11.31
CA ARG A 92 5.84 -13.34 -10.13
C ARG A 92 5.49 -11.92 -10.53
N LYS A 93 4.53 -11.35 -9.82
CA LYS A 93 4.06 -10.01 -10.11
C LYS A 93 4.21 -9.14 -8.88
N VAL A 94 4.67 -7.91 -9.07
CA VAL A 94 4.74 -6.91 -8.03
C VAL A 94 3.90 -5.72 -8.50
N VAL A 95 2.80 -5.45 -7.80
CA VAL A 95 1.94 -4.32 -8.12
C VAL A 95 2.22 -3.21 -7.14
N LEU A 96 2.62 -2.05 -7.66
CA LEU A 96 2.86 -0.86 -6.85
C LEU A 96 1.63 0.02 -6.95
N ALA A 97 0.87 0.13 -5.88
CA ALA A 97 -0.45 0.73 -5.94
C ALA A 97 -0.60 1.88 -4.96
N THR A 98 -1.52 2.77 -5.28
CA THR A 98 -1.99 3.75 -4.31
C THR A 98 -3.12 3.12 -3.49
N SER A 99 -3.77 3.92 -2.64
CA SER A 99 -4.84 3.40 -1.81
C SER A 99 -6.04 2.91 -2.60
N ILE A 100 -6.04 3.09 -3.93
CA ILE A 100 -7.09 2.54 -4.77
C ILE A 100 -7.22 1.02 -4.61
N ALA A 101 -6.15 0.34 -4.28
CA ALA A 101 -6.18 -1.11 -4.10
C ALA A 101 -6.57 -1.53 -2.68
N GLU A 102 -6.87 -0.57 -1.82
CA GLU A 102 -7.34 -0.87 -0.48
C GLU A 102 -8.74 -1.47 -0.52
N THR A 103 -9.64 -0.84 -1.26
CA THR A 103 -11.04 -1.24 -1.31
C THR A 103 -11.60 -1.28 -2.72
N SER A 104 -11.23 -0.32 -3.58
CA SER A 104 -11.90 -0.14 -4.87
C SER A 104 -11.52 -1.20 -5.90
N LEU A 105 -10.27 -1.60 -5.91
CA LEU A 105 -9.79 -2.60 -6.86
C LEU A 105 -9.20 -3.77 -6.09
N THR A 106 -9.44 -4.96 -6.59
CA THR A 106 -8.91 -6.19 -5.99
C THR A 106 -7.85 -6.77 -6.93
N VAL A 107 -6.64 -6.93 -6.42
CA VAL A 107 -5.55 -7.54 -7.18
C VAL A 107 -5.53 -9.03 -6.82
N PRO A 108 -5.84 -9.91 -7.77
CA PRO A 108 -5.91 -11.33 -7.44
C PRO A 108 -4.52 -11.93 -7.27
N GLY A 109 -4.45 -13.02 -6.50
CA GLY A 109 -3.21 -13.77 -6.36
C GLY A 109 -2.19 -13.17 -5.43
N VAL A 110 -2.53 -12.10 -4.73
CA VAL A 110 -1.60 -11.46 -3.81
C VAL A 110 -1.46 -12.29 -2.55
N ARG A 111 -0.23 -12.57 -2.17
CA ARG A 111 0.08 -13.24 -0.92
C ARG A 111 0.91 -12.37 0.00
N ILE A 112 1.58 -11.36 -0.55
CA ILE A 112 2.47 -10.49 0.20
C ILE A 112 2.01 -9.06 0.02
N VAL A 113 1.82 -8.34 1.13
CA VAL A 113 1.54 -6.91 1.11
C VAL A 113 2.73 -6.19 1.74
N VAL A 114 3.21 -5.13 1.09
CA VAL A 114 4.22 -4.25 1.68
C VAL A 114 3.58 -2.88 1.79
N ASP A 115 3.39 -2.42 3.02
CA ASP A 115 2.62 -1.21 3.27
C ASP A 115 3.56 -0.08 3.65
N GLY A 116 3.58 0.97 2.82
CA GLY A 116 4.42 2.13 3.09
C GLY A 116 3.91 3.01 4.21
N GLY A 117 2.64 2.90 4.57
CA GLY A 117 2.12 3.62 5.73
C GLY A 117 1.67 5.03 5.47
N PHE A 118 1.61 5.46 4.23
CA PHE A 118 1.19 6.81 3.87
C PHE A 118 0.15 6.78 2.77
N ARG A 119 -0.60 7.86 2.69
CA ARG A 119 -1.55 8.06 1.59
C ARG A 119 -1.55 9.52 1.21
N ARG A 120 -1.95 9.79 -0.01
CA ARG A 120 -2.19 11.15 -0.48
C ARG A 120 -3.65 11.47 -0.22
N THR A 121 -3.91 12.56 0.46
CA THR A 121 -5.27 12.91 0.83
C THR A 121 -5.49 14.40 0.61
N PRO A 122 -6.69 14.80 0.14
CA PRO A 122 -6.97 16.22 -0.02
C PRO A 122 -7.09 16.89 1.34
N ARG A 123 -6.61 18.11 1.42
CA ARG A 123 -6.75 18.93 2.61
C ARG A 123 -7.17 20.32 2.19
N LEU A 124 -8.25 20.79 2.78
CA LEU A 124 -8.80 22.08 2.44
C LEU A 124 -8.14 23.15 3.29
N ASP A 125 -7.65 24.21 2.64
CA ASP A 125 -7.08 25.34 3.32
C ASP A 125 -8.21 26.22 3.82
N GLY A 126 -8.35 26.37 5.12
CA GLY A 126 -9.45 27.17 5.70
C GLY A 126 -9.37 28.64 5.38
N VAL A 127 -8.18 29.16 5.04
CA VAL A 127 -8.03 30.58 4.72
C VAL A 127 -8.38 30.86 3.27
N THR A 128 -7.80 30.08 2.35
CA THR A 128 -7.99 30.35 0.93
C THR A 128 -9.16 29.62 0.32
N GLY A 129 -9.66 28.57 0.99
CA GLY A 129 -10.70 27.74 0.43
C GLY A 129 -10.24 26.79 -0.63
N LEU A 130 -8.93 26.73 -0.89
CA LEU A 130 -8.39 25.88 -1.93
C LEU A 130 -8.04 24.50 -1.36
N SER A 131 -8.23 23.48 -2.17
CA SER A 131 -7.89 22.11 -1.79
C SER A 131 -6.52 21.75 -2.36
N ARG A 132 -5.74 21.03 -1.60
CA ARG A 132 -4.46 20.52 -2.09
C ARG A 132 -4.25 19.12 -1.55
N LEU A 133 -3.41 18.35 -2.23
CA LEU A 133 -3.10 17.01 -1.79
C LEU A 133 -1.90 17.04 -0.86
N VAL A 134 -2.04 16.35 0.25
CA VAL A 134 -0.94 16.20 1.21
C VAL A 134 -0.70 14.72 1.45
N THR A 135 0.54 14.38 1.79
CA THR A 135 0.88 13.01 2.15
C THR A 135 0.80 12.88 3.66
N ALA A 136 0.06 11.89 4.11
CA ALA A 136 -0.21 11.73 5.54
C ALA A 136 -0.11 10.27 5.93
N ARG A 137 0.18 10.03 7.20
CA ARG A 137 0.21 8.68 7.76
C ARG A 137 -1.20 8.08 7.72
N ILE A 138 -1.31 6.81 7.35
CA ILE A 138 -2.61 6.14 7.29
C ILE A 138 -3.10 5.82 8.70
N SER A 139 -4.39 5.50 8.80
CA SER A 139 -4.98 5.05 10.05
C SER A 139 -4.72 3.56 10.26
N ARG A 140 -5.01 3.10 11.49
CA ARG A 140 -4.93 1.66 11.78
C ARG A 140 -5.94 0.89 10.94
N ALA A 141 -7.12 1.46 10.76
CA ALA A 141 -8.15 0.79 9.94
C ALA A 141 -7.67 0.59 8.52
N ALA A 142 -7.02 1.60 7.93
CA ALA A 142 -6.48 1.47 6.59
C ALA A 142 -5.39 0.41 6.56
N ALA A 143 -4.52 0.39 7.57
CA ALA A 143 -3.46 -0.62 7.62
C ALA A 143 -4.03 -2.03 7.66
N GLU A 144 -5.14 -2.23 8.40
CA GLU A 144 -5.78 -3.53 8.46
C GLU A 144 -6.39 -3.92 7.12
N GLN A 145 -7.02 -2.97 6.43
CA GLN A 145 -7.56 -3.26 5.11
C GLN A 145 -6.47 -3.64 4.13
N ARG A 146 -5.36 -2.91 4.17
CA ARG A 146 -4.24 -3.22 3.29
C ARG A 146 -3.66 -4.60 3.57
N ALA A 147 -3.44 -4.91 4.85
CA ALA A 147 -2.90 -6.22 5.23
C ALA A 147 -3.84 -7.34 4.80
N GLY A 148 -5.14 -7.11 4.89
CA GLY A 148 -6.12 -8.13 4.54
C GLY A 148 -6.06 -8.56 3.08
N ARG A 149 -5.44 -7.75 2.22
CA ARG A 149 -5.31 -8.14 0.82
C ARG A 149 -4.40 -9.34 0.64
N ALA A 150 -3.53 -9.63 1.61
CA ALA A 150 -2.63 -10.76 1.52
C ALA A 150 -3.28 -12.09 1.86
N GLY A 151 -4.41 -12.08 2.57
CA GLY A 151 -5.01 -13.31 3.08
C GLY A 151 -6.29 -13.72 2.38
N ARG A 152 -6.50 -13.35 1.14
CA ARG A 152 -7.79 -13.61 0.49
C ARG A 152 -7.92 -15.04 0.00
N THR A 153 -6.87 -15.61 -0.55
CA THR A 153 -6.93 -16.96 -1.13
C THR A 153 -6.05 -17.96 -0.43
N GLU A 154 -5.12 -17.50 0.41
CA GLU A 154 -4.20 -18.35 1.14
C GLU A 154 -3.56 -17.54 2.24
N PRO A 155 -2.94 -18.17 3.23
CA PRO A 155 -2.24 -17.41 4.27
C PRO A 155 -1.16 -16.54 3.66
N GLY A 156 -1.05 -15.32 4.19
CA GLY A 156 -0.15 -14.34 3.61
C GLY A 156 0.70 -13.65 4.65
N VAL A 157 1.46 -12.65 4.18
CA VAL A 157 2.30 -11.84 5.04
C VAL A 157 2.16 -10.38 4.65
N ALA A 158 2.10 -9.51 5.65
CA ALA A 158 2.06 -8.07 5.44
C ALA A 158 3.25 -7.46 6.16
N ILE A 159 4.08 -6.75 5.39
CA ILE A 159 5.24 -6.06 5.91
C ILE A 159 4.86 -4.59 6.04
N ARG A 160 4.93 -4.07 7.26
CA ARG A 160 4.63 -2.67 7.54
C ARG A 160 5.93 -1.91 7.71
N LEU A 161 6.09 -0.82 6.95
CA LEU A 161 7.34 -0.05 6.97
C LEU A 161 7.34 0.97 8.09
N TRP A 162 6.83 0.59 9.25
CA TRP A 162 6.88 1.40 10.46
C TRP A 162 7.02 0.47 11.65
N SER A 163 7.50 1.05 12.76
CA SER A 163 7.71 0.26 13.97
C SER A 163 6.39 0.01 14.69
N GLU A 164 6.40 -0.98 15.57
CA GLU A 164 5.21 -1.24 16.38
C GLU A 164 4.85 -0.04 17.24
N ALA A 165 5.85 0.68 17.73
CA ALA A 165 5.60 1.86 18.54
C ALA A 165 4.84 2.93 17.75
N THR A 166 5.27 3.20 16.52
CA THR A 166 4.56 4.12 15.65
C THR A 166 3.14 3.64 15.40
N GLY A 167 2.98 2.33 15.17
CA GLY A 167 1.66 1.77 14.93
C GLY A 167 0.70 2.01 16.07
N ARG A 168 1.17 1.95 17.31
CA ARG A 168 0.31 2.17 18.45
C ARG A 168 -0.18 3.62 18.53
N GLY A 169 0.57 4.56 17.96
CA GLY A 169 0.17 5.97 17.95
C GLY A 169 -0.63 6.40 16.74
N MET A 170 -0.85 5.53 15.78
CA MET A 170 -1.62 5.90 14.61
C MET A 170 -3.10 6.04 14.96
N ALA A 171 -3.79 6.94 14.24
CA ALA A 171 -5.21 7.13 14.44
C ALA A 171 -5.96 5.82 14.16
N LEU A 172 -7.06 5.58 14.89
CA LEU A 172 -7.83 4.37 14.70
C LEU A 172 -8.49 4.36 13.33
N GLN A 173 -9.05 5.50 12.91
CA GLN A 173 -9.74 5.62 11.64
C GLN A 173 -9.37 6.93 11.00
N ASP A 174 -9.59 7.00 9.69
CA ASP A 174 -9.33 8.23 8.96
C ASP A 174 -10.27 9.33 9.39
N ARG A 175 -9.78 10.57 9.38
CA ARG A 175 -10.62 11.73 9.68
C ARG A 175 -11.36 12.15 8.43
N PRO A 176 -12.61 12.59 8.58
CA PRO A 176 -13.29 13.23 7.47
C PRO A 176 -12.59 14.51 7.09
N GLU A 177 -12.45 14.76 5.79
CA GLU A 177 -11.73 15.94 5.32
C GLU A 177 -12.36 17.24 5.78
N VAL A 178 -13.66 17.26 5.80
CA VAL A 178 -14.37 18.48 6.09
C VAL A 178 -14.05 19.00 7.49
N LEU A 179 -13.67 18.15 8.40
CA LEU A 179 -13.36 18.58 9.75
C LEU A 179 -12.13 19.42 9.82
N GLU A 180 -11.20 19.22 8.89
CA GLU A 180 -9.98 20.02 8.88
C GLU A 180 -10.29 21.48 8.62
N SER A 181 -11.16 21.76 7.66
CA SER A 181 -11.47 23.13 7.34
C SER A 181 -12.30 23.79 8.44
N GLU A 182 -13.14 23.04 9.11
CA GLU A 182 -13.99 23.61 10.13
C GLU A 182 -13.22 24.06 11.35
N LEU A 183 -12.12 23.43 11.59
CA LEU A 183 -11.33 23.76 12.77
C LEU A 183 -10.46 24.98 12.58
N SER A 184 -10.41 25.52 11.42
CA SER A 184 -9.59 26.71 11.17
C SER A 184 -10.33 28.02 11.21
#